data_c76da7fef323f1a5f36caea274abe59a
#
_entry.id   c76da7fef323f1a5f36caea274abe59a
#
_cell.length_a   1.000
_cell.length_b   1.000
_cell.length_c   1.000
_cell.angle_alpha   90.00
_cell.angle_beta   90.00
_cell.angle_gamma   90.00
#
_symmetry.space_group_name_H-M   'P 1'
#
loop_
_entity.id
_entity.type
_entity.pdbx_description
1 polymer ?
#
loop_
_entity_poly.entity_id
_entity_poly.type
_entity_poly.pdbx_seq_one_letter_code
_entity_poly.pdbx_strand_id
1 'polypeptide(L)'
;MDSIITPKDFNVEEEFVIGDIKSLSNGGKMAFCGRNGKPIVSQTPEMWGPFGMNAYTNEDTGITKYSLDLSFRDVETRQSLQSLMDMQKAIDKKLVQAGYDNSQSWFKKKYSSIEVVEALYTSPLKYPKDKETGEIITKYAPTMKVNLPYR
;
A
#
# COMPACT_ATOMS: atom_id res chain seq x y z
N MET A 1 24.19 2.07 -5.56
CA MET A 1 23.00 1.22 -5.78
C MET A 1 22.41 0.82 -4.44
N ASP A 2 21.13 1.10 -4.26
CA ASP A 2 20.45 0.75 -3.03
C ASP A 2 20.29 -0.76 -2.94
N SER A 3 20.51 -1.31 -1.75
CA SER A 3 20.35 -2.75 -1.56
C SER A 3 18.87 -3.14 -1.58
N ILE A 4 18.58 -4.25 -2.24
CA ILE A 4 17.25 -4.87 -2.19
C ILE A 4 17.12 -5.53 -0.82
N ILE A 5 16.00 -5.26 -0.13
CA ILE A 5 15.74 -5.86 1.17
C ILE A 5 14.61 -6.87 1.10
N THR A 6 14.63 -7.83 2.03
CA THR A 6 13.49 -8.71 2.22
C THR A 6 12.55 -8.11 3.26
N PRO A 7 11.24 -8.39 3.19
CA PRO A 7 10.29 -7.82 4.15
C PRO A 7 10.63 -8.07 5.62
N LYS A 8 11.19 -9.22 5.95
CA LYS A 8 11.55 -9.55 7.33
C LYS A 8 12.69 -8.69 7.88
N ASP A 9 13.54 -8.14 7.00
CA ASP A 9 14.69 -7.34 7.38
C ASP A 9 14.41 -5.84 7.39
N PHE A 10 13.17 -5.46 7.10
CA PHE A 10 12.75 -4.05 7.08
C PHE A 10 12.09 -3.69 8.42
N ASN A 11 12.78 -2.88 9.22
CA ASN A 11 12.18 -2.34 10.44
C ASN A 11 11.42 -1.06 10.11
N VAL A 12 10.12 -1.19 9.87
CA VAL A 12 9.25 -0.07 9.46
C VAL A 12 9.22 1.03 10.53
N GLU A 13 9.18 0.66 11.80
CA GLU A 13 9.09 1.64 12.89
C GLU A 13 10.30 2.59 12.91
N GLU A 14 11.49 2.07 12.65
CA GLU A 14 12.73 2.85 12.71
C GLU A 14 13.18 3.39 11.35
N GLU A 15 12.95 2.64 10.27
CA GLU A 15 13.53 2.93 8.96
C GLU A 15 12.58 3.61 7.98
N PHE A 16 11.26 3.43 8.15
CA PHE A 16 10.29 4.03 7.23
C PHE A 16 10.15 5.52 7.50
N VAL A 17 10.44 6.32 6.48
CA VAL A 17 10.43 7.78 6.58
C VAL A 17 9.41 8.35 5.59
N ILE A 18 8.56 9.24 6.09
CA ILE A 18 7.63 10.01 5.27
C ILE A 18 8.32 11.34 4.97
N GLY A 19 8.54 11.64 3.69
CA GLY A 19 9.18 12.87 3.27
C GLY A 19 8.28 14.10 3.40
N ASP A 20 8.80 15.23 2.98
CA ASP A 20 8.08 16.50 3.04
C ASP A 20 6.86 16.49 2.12
N ILE A 21 5.80 17.13 2.56
CA ILE A 21 4.58 17.26 1.78
C ILE A 21 4.79 18.27 0.64
N LYS A 22 4.46 17.83 -0.57
CA LYS A 22 4.52 18.69 -1.77
C LYS A 22 3.12 18.97 -2.26
N SER A 23 2.85 20.21 -2.62
CA SER A 23 1.58 20.58 -3.22
C SER A 23 1.63 20.40 -4.72
N LEU A 24 0.57 19.81 -5.28
CA LEU A 24 0.44 19.59 -6.71
C LEU A 24 -0.37 20.71 -7.36
N SER A 25 -0.22 20.88 -8.67
CA SER A 25 -0.92 21.91 -9.44
C SER A 25 -2.45 21.77 -9.38
N ASN A 26 -2.95 20.56 -9.16
CA ASN A 26 -4.39 20.29 -9.07
C ASN A 26 -4.97 20.51 -7.65
N GLY A 27 -4.16 21.04 -6.74
CA GLY A 27 -4.56 21.26 -5.33
C GLY A 27 -4.34 20.05 -4.43
N GLY A 28 -3.92 18.93 -4.99
CA GLY A 28 -3.59 17.74 -4.20
C GLY A 28 -2.25 17.87 -3.49
N LYS A 29 -1.99 16.95 -2.59
CA LYS A 29 -0.72 16.89 -1.85
C LYS A 29 -0.13 15.50 -1.97
N MET A 30 1.19 15.41 -1.96
CA MET A 30 1.89 14.14 -2.00
C MET A 30 3.15 14.19 -1.14
N ALA A 31 3.61 13.01 -0.74
CA ALA A 31 4.91 12.86 -0.09
C ALA A 31 5.56 11.59 -0.61
N PHE A 32 6.86 11.64 -0.78
CA PHE A 32 7.62 10.43 -1.08
C PHE A 32 7.98 9.75 0.25
N CYS A 33 7.75 8.45 0.29
CA CYS A 33 8.10 7.64 1.45
C CYS A 33 9.28 6.75 1.10
N GLY A 34 10.12 6.46 2.07
CA GLY A 34 11.31 5.67 1.81
C GLY A 34 11.86 4.99 3.05
N ARG A 35 12.98 4.34 2.87
CA ARG A 35 13.75 3.70 3.93
C ARG A 35 15.00 4.54 4.16
N ASN A 36 15.12 5.11 5.36
CA ASN A 36 16.25 5.99 5.73
C ASN A 36 16.48 7.13 4.71
N GLY A 37 15.40 7.66 4.14
CA GLY A 37 15.47 8.75 3.16
C GLY A 37 15.73 8.32 1.74
N LYS A 38 15.81 7.03 1.46
CA LYS A 38 16.04 6.46 0.12
C LYS A 38 14.82 5.66 -0.34
N PRO A 39 14.65 5.46 -1.67
CA PRO A 39 13.57 4.63 -2.17
C PRO A 39 13.60 3.22 -1.58
N ILE A 40 12.42 2.67 -1.35
CA ILE A 40 12.29 1.29 -0.87
C ILE A 40 12.33 0.36 -2.07
N VAL A 41 13.29 -0.56 -2.09
CA VAL A 41 13.36 -1.63 -3.08
C VAL A 41 13.34 -2.93 -2.30
N SER A 42 12.23 -3.65 -2.40
CA SER A 42 12.02 -4.89 -1.66
C SER A 42 11.68 -6.02 -2.62
N GLN A 43 12.18 -7.20 -2.33
CA GLN A 43 11.85 -8.40 -3.09
C GLN A 43 10.72 -9.14 -2.37
N THR A 44 9.61 -9.36 -3.08
CA THR A 44 8.52 -10.17 -2.54
C THR A 44 8.89 -11.65 -2.57
N PRO A 45 8.31 -12.47 -1.68
CA PRO A 45 8.38 -13.91 -1.86
C PRO A 45 7.63 -14.33 -3.10
N GLU A 46 7.75 -15.59 -3.49
CA GLU A 46 6.96 -16.15 -4.58
C GLU A 46 5.47 -16.07 -4.23
N MET A 47 4.68 -15.51 -5.14
CA MET A 47 3.26 -15.27 -4.91
C MET A 47 2.43 -15.68 -6.12
N TRP A 48 1.19 -16.06 -5.89
CA TRP A 48 0.24 -16.36 -6.95
C TRP A 48 -0.29 -15.09 -7.59
N GLY A 49 -0.40 -15.10 -8.93
CA GLY A 49 -1.07 -14.03 -9.68
C GLY A 49 -2.36 -14.58 -10.29
N PRO A 50 -3.45 -14.68 -9.49
CA PRO A 50 -4.64 -15.44 -9.88
C PRO A 50 -5.37 -14.89 -11.10
N PHE A 51 -5.19 -13.61 -11.40
CA PHE A 51 -5.90 -12.94 -12.50
C PHE A 51 -4.98 -12.57 -13.66
N GLY A 52 -3.69 -12.91 -13.57
CA GLY A 52 -2.71 -12.50 -14.57
C GLY A 52 -2.53 -10.97 -14.60
N MET A 53 -1.96 -10.49 -15.69
CA MET A 53 -1.72 -9.05 -15.86
C MET A 53 -2.99 -8.33 -16.29
N ASN A 54 -3.33 -7.27 -15.56
CA ASN A 54 -4.46 -6.41 -15.87
C ASN A 54 -3.98 -5.21 -16.70
N ALA A 55 -4.79 -4.79 -17.67
CA ALA A 55 -4.54 -3.59 -18.46
C ALA A 55 -5.74 -2.66 -18.35
N TYR A 56 -5.48 -1.39 -18.06
CA TYR A 56 -6.52 -0.37 -18.02
C TYR A 56 -6.10 0.77 -18.93
N THR A 57 -6.98 1.12 -19.88
CA THR A 57 -6.75 2.26 -20.78
C THR A 57 -7.64 3.42 -20.36
N ASN A 58 -7.03 4.55 -20.08
CA ASN A 58 -7.75 5.78 -19.79
C ASN A 58 -8.28 6.34 -21.13
N GLU A 59 -9.59 6.45 -21.28
CA GLU A 59 -10.22 6.90 -22.51
C GLU A 59 -9.89 8.36 -22.85
N ASP A 60 -9.68 9.19 -21.82
CA ASP A 60 -9.40 10.62 -22.02
C ASP A 60 -7.98 10.87 -22.51
N THR A 61 -7.01 10.09 -22.02
CA THR A 61 -5.61 10.29 -22.34
C THR A 61 -5.04 9.26 -23.33
N GLY A 62 -5.75 8.14 -23.52
CA GLY A 62 -5.27 7.01 -24.33
C GLY A 62 -4.14 6.21 -23.71
N ILE A 63 -3.78 6.52 -22.46
CA ILE A 63 -2.68 5.84 -21.77
C ILE A 63 -3.17 4.52 -21.17
N THR A 64 -2.42 3.45 -21.43
CA THR A 64 -2.70 2.12 -20.84
C THR A 64 -1.77 1.88 -19.67
N LYS A 65 -2.35 1.49 -18.54
CA LYS A 65 -1.60 1.12 -17.33
C LYS A 65 -1.76 -0.37 -17.06
N TYR A 66 -0.69 -0.98 -16.61
CA TYR A 66 -0.64 -2.42 -16.33
C TYR A 66 -0.45 -2.65 -14.84
N SER A 67 -1.08 -3.70 -14.33
CA SER A 67 -0.98 -4.08 -12.93
C SER A 67 -1.12 -5.58 -12.75
N LEU A 68 -0.64 -6.07 -11.60
CA LEU A 68 -0.80 -7.45 -11.15
C LEU A 68 -1.43 -7.45 -9.78
N ASP A 69 -2.38 -8.35 -9.55
CA ASP A 69 -2.88 -8.64 -8.22
C ASP A 69 -2.13 -9.87 -7.69
N LEU A 70 -1.38 -9.67 -6.61
CA LEU A 70 -0.60 -10.74 -5.99
C LEU A 70 -1.36 -11.29 -4.78
N SER A 71 -1.57 -12.61 -4.76
CA SER A 71 -2.35 -13.27 -3.73
C SER A 71 -1.49 -13.69 -2.55
N PHE A 72 -2.02 -13.48 -1.33
CA PHE A 72 -1.43 -13.99 -0.09
C PHE A 72 -1.89 -15.42 0.23
N ARG A 73 -2.25 -16.17 -0.78
CA ARG A 73 -2.61 -17.57 -0.62
C ARG A 73 -1.51 -18.32 0.14
N ASP A 74 -1.91 -19.10 1.13
CA ASP A 74 -1.03 -19.87 2.02
C ASP A 74 -0.18 -19.00 2.98
N VAL A 75 -0.59 -17.77 3.22
CA VAL A 75 0.10 -16.86 4.15
C VAL A 75 0.21 -17.45 5.56
N GLU A 76 -0.77 -18.24 5.97
CA GLU A 76 -0.79 -18.87 7.30
C GLU A 76 0.32 -19.88 7.51
N THR A 77 0.81 -20.51 6.44
CA THR A 77 1.83 -21.56 6.50
C THR A 77 3.18 -21.11 5.94
N ARG A 78 3.24 -19.93 5.29
CA ARG A 78 4.47 -19.44 4.66
C ARG A 78 4.97 -18.20 5.38
N GLN A 79 6.06 -18.35 6.14
CA GLN A 79 6.64 -17.27 6.94
C GLN A 79 7.03 -16.05 6.09
N SER A 80 7.54 -16.25 4.88
CA SER A 80 7.92 -15.16 3.99
C SER A 80 6.74 -14.29 3.59
N LEU A 81 5.57 -14.90 3.35
CA LEU A 81 4.34 -14.16 3.06
C LEU A 81 3.82 -13.41 4.28
N GLN A 82 3.93 -14.01 5.46
CA GLN A 82 3.57 -13.33 6.71
C GLN A 82 4.42 -12.10 6.91
N SER A 83 5.73 -12.20 6.65
CA SER A 83 6.65 -11.06 6.78
C SER A 83 6.29 -9.93 5.83
N LEU A 84 5.91 -10.23 4.59
CA LEU A 84 5.45 -9.22 3.63
C LEU A 84 4.16 -8.55 4.10
N MET A 85 3.20 -9.34 4.56
CA MET A 85 1.93 -8.82 5.06
C MET A 85 2.14 -7.94 6.29
N ASP A 86 2.98 -8.38 7.23
CA ASP A 86 3.29 -7.62 8.44
C ASP A 86 3.99 -6.31 8.11
N MET A 87 4.91 -6.32 7.15
CA MET A 87 5.58 -5.11 6.67
C MET A 87 4.56 -4.12 6.13
N GLN A 88 3.64 -4.57 5.27
CA GLN A 88 2.63 -3.70 4.69
C GLN A 88 1.66 -3.15 5.73
N LYS A 89 1.25 -3.99 6.68
CA LYS A 89 0.38 -3.54 7.78
C LYS A 89 1.08 -2.51 8.67
N ALA A 90 2.37 -2.67 8.92
CA ALA A 90 3.16 -1.71 9.69
C ALA A 90 3.27 -0.36 8.97
N ILE A 91 3.48 -0.39 7.64
CA ILE A 91 3.50 0.82 6.81
C ILE A 91 2.14 1.51 6.86
N ASP A 92 1.05 0.75 6.68
CA ASP A 92 -0.32 1.27 6.73
C ASP A 92 -0.59 1.96 8.06
N LYS A 93 -0.24 1.30 9.15
CA LYS A 93 -0.42 1.85 10.51
C LYS A 93 0.35 3.14 10.70
N LYS A 94 1.59 3.18 10.24
CA LYS A 94 2.43 4.37 10.36
C LYS A 94 1.90 5.54 9.54
N LEU A 95 1.41 5.28 8.33
CA LEU A 95 0.81 6.29 7.47
C LEU A 95 -0.50 6.84 8.06
N VAL A 96 -1.35 5.98 8.59
CA VAL A 96 -2.60 6.40 9.23
C VAL A 96 -2.31 7.26 10.47
N GLN A 97 -1.36 6.86 11.30
CA GLN A 97 -0.97 7.63 12.48
C GLN A 97 -0.42 8.99 12.09
N ALA A 98 0.45 9.04 11.08
CA ALA A 98 0.99 10.31 10.59
C ALA A 98 -0.10 11.21 10.01
N GLY A 99 -1.06 10.65 9.29
CA GLY A 99 -2.22 11.39 8.78
C GLY A 99 -3.07 11.98 9.89
N TYR A 100 -3.25 11.25 10.97
CA TYR A 100 -3.97 11.73 12.15
C TYR A 100 -3.20 12.85 12.85
N ASP A 101 -1.91 12.65 13.10
CA ASP A 101 -1.07 13.63 13.79
C ASP A 101 -0.91 14.92 12.99
N ASN A 102 -0.95 14.84 11.65
CA ASN A 102 -0.75 15.97 10.74
C ASN A 102 -2.03 16.35 9.98
N SER A 103 -3.20 15.97 10.48
CA SER A 103 -4.45 16.14 9.74
C SER A 103 -4.73 17.57 9.35
N GLN A 104 -4.43 18.54 10.22
CA GLN A 104 -4.63 19.96 9.94
C GLN A 104 -3.77 20.42 8.76
N SER A 105 -2.50 20.01 8.71
CA SER A 105 -1.59 20.45 7.64
C SER A 105 -1.80 19.65 6.34
N TRP A 106 -2.13 18.37 6.44
CA TRP A 106 -2.28 17.50 5.26
C TRP A 106 -3.66 17.62 4.62
N PHE A 107 -4.72 17.71 5.43
CA PHE A 107 -6.10 17.69 4.95
C PHE A 107 -6.85 19.00 5.20
N LYS A 108 -6.18 20.00 5.77
CA LYS A 108 -6.76 21.29 6.14
C LYS A 108 -7.92 21.17 7.14
N LYS A 109 -8.00 20.04 7.83
CA LYS A 109 -9.05 19.75 8.81
C LYS A 109 -8.50 18.85 9.90
N LYS A 110 -8.70 19.25 11.15
CA LYS A 110 -8.31 18.43 12.29
C LYS A 110 -9.38 17.38 12.55
N TYR A 111 -9.01 16.10 12.46
CA TYR A 111 -9.91 15.00 12.73
C TYR A 111 -9.92 14.67 14.23
N SER A 112 -11.10 14.34 14.73
CA SER A 112 -11.30 14.07 16.17
C SER A 112 -10.83 12.67 16.59
N SER A 113 -10.69 11.74 15.65
CA SER A 113 -10.27 10.38 15.96
C SER A 113 -9.48 9.77 14.82
N ILE A 114 -8.60 8.81 15.17
CA ILE A 114 -7.80 8.10 14.19
C ILE A 114 -8.65 7.21 13.27
N GLU A 115 -9.80 6.76 13.74
CA GLU A 115 -10.72 5.93 12.95
C GLU A 115 -11.22 6.65 11.71
N VAL A 116 -11.38 7.97 11.77
CA VAL A 116 -11.75 8.77 10.60
C VAL A 116 -10.66 8.70 9.54
N VAL A 117 -9.39 8.79 9.95
CA VAL A 117 -8.26 8.70 9.03
C VAL A 117 -8.15 7.30 8.43
N GLU A 118 -8.37 6.27 9.25
CA GLU A 118 -8.39 4.88 8.77
C GLU A 118 -9.45 4.68 7.68
N ALA A 119 -10.62 5.26 7.86
CA ALA A 119 -11.71 5.16 6.89
C ALA A 119 -11.38 5.85 5.55
N LEU A 120 -10.53 6.89 5.58
CA LEU A 120 -10.10 7.60 4.38
C LEU A 120 -8.88 6.95 3.71
N TYR A 121 -8.14 6.15 4.44
CA TYR A 121 -6.91 5.52 3.93
C TYR A 121 -7.25 4.29 3.08
N THR A 122 -6.60 4.20 1.92
CA THR A 122 -6.73 3.04 1.04
C THR A 122 -5.46 2.19 1.13
N SER A 123 -5.56 1.04 1.77
CA SER A 123 -4.44 0.10 1.87
C SER A 123 -4.23 -0.63 0.55
N PRO A 124 -2.97 -0.94 0.17
CA PRO A 124 -2.69 -1.85 -0.94
C PRO A 124 -3.18 -3.27 -0.70
N LEU A 125 -3.33 -3.66 0.57
CA LEU A 125 -3.92 -4.97 0.91
C LEU A 125 -5.42 -4.93 0.72
N LYS A 126 -5.93 -5.79 -0.16
CA LYS A 126 -7.36 -5.88 -0.46
C LYS A 126 -7.91 -7.20 0.06
N TYR A 127 -8.88 -7.09 0.94
CA TYR A 127 -9.61 -8.24 1.47
C TYR A 127 -10.88 -8.43 0.64
N PRO A 128 -11.16 -9.67 0.15
CA PRO A 128 -12.40 -9.89 -0.58
C PRO A 128 -13.60 -9.65 0.34
N LYS A 129 -14.60 -8.94 -0.19
CA LYS A 129 -15.80 -8.60 0.57
C LYS A 129 -17.04 -9.06 -0.17
N ASP A 130 -18.06 -9.45 0.59
CA ASP A 130 -19.38 -9.70 0.05
C ASP A 130 -19.98 -8.39 -0.44
N LYS A 131 -20.47 -8.37 -1.68
CA LYS A 131 -21.02 -7.17 -2.29
C LYS A 131 -22.31 -6.70 -1.65
N GLU A 132 -23.07 -7.62 -1.06
CA GLU A 132 -24.35 -7.31 -0.43
C GLU A 132 -24.21 -6.86 1.01
N THR A 133 -23.37 -7.56 1.81
CA THR A 133 -23.24 -7.32 3.25
C THR A 133 -22.05 -6.45 3.61
N GLY A 134 -21.03 -6.36 2.74
CA GLY A 134 -19.79 -5.66 3.03
C GLY A 134 -18.85 -6.43 3.95
N GLU A 135 -19.21 -7.64 4.34
CA GLU A 135 -18.38 -8.47 5.23
C GLU A 135 -17.20 -9.08 4.49
N ILE A 136 -16.08 -9.25 5.19
CA ILE A 136 -14.90 -9.87 4.64
C ILE A 136 -15.16 -11.37 4.42
N ILE A 137 -14.90 -11.83 3.19
CA ILE A 137 -15.01 -13.25 2.84
C ILE A 137 -13.70 -13.94 3.25
N THR A 138 -13.76 -14.79 4.28
CA THR A 138 -12.56 -15.48 4.78
C THR A 138 -12.12 -16.65 3.92
N LYS A 139 -12.96 -17.09 2.99
CA LYS A 139 -12.67 -18.20 2.07
C LYS A 139 -11.50 -17.92 1.13
N TYR A 140 -11.31 -16.66 0.75
CA TYR A 140 -10.27 -16.27 -0.17
C TYR A 140 -9.21 -15.41 0.53
N ALA A 141 -7.95 -15.63 0.16
CA ALA A 141 -6.84 -14.84 0.68
C ALA A 141 -6.90 -13.38 0.19
N PRO A 142 -6.37 -12.43 0.96
CA PRO A 142 -6.26 -11.05 0.48
C PRO A 142 -5.26 -10.95 -0.67
N THR A 143 -5.35 -9.87 -1.43
CA THR A 143 -4.44 -9.59 -2.54
C THR A 143 -3.81 -8.22 -2.37
N MET A 144 -2.68 -8.01 -3.05
CA MET A 144 -2.01 -6.72 -3.12
C MET A 144 -1.80 -6.37 -4.60
N LYS A 145 -2.27 -5.20 -5.00
CA LYS A 145 -2.10 -4.73 -6.37
C LYS A 145 -0.74 -4.07 -6.55
N VAL A 146 -0.01 -4.47 -7.57
CA VAL A 146 1.27 -3.88 -7.94
C VAL A 146 1.15 -3.28 -9.34
N ASN A 147 1.48 -2.00 -9.45
CA ASN A 147 1.50 -1.32 -10.74
C ASN A 147 2.82 -1.63 -11.44
N LEU A 148 2.73 -1.93 -12.75
CA LEU A 148 3.91 -2.21 -13.55
C LEU A 148 4.39 -0.92 -14.22
N PRO A 149 5.72 -0.71 -14.33
CA PRO A 149 6.23 0.50 -14.97
C PRO A 149 5.84 0.53 -16.44
N TYR A 150 5.48 1.72 -16.91
CA TYR A 150 5.23 1.95 -18.33
C TYR A 150 6.57 2.15 -19.05
N ARG A 151 6.73 1.46 -20.15
CA ARG A 151 7.91 1.61 -21.03
C ARG A 151 7.51 1.54 -22.49
#